data_b20074fa4db024562b6eaf34fe455b0f
#
_entry.id   b20074fa4db024562b6eaf34fe455b0f
#
_cell.length_a   1.000
_cell.length_b   1.000
_cell.length_c   1.000
_cell.angle_alpha   90.00
_cell.angle_beta   90.00
_cell.angle_gamma   90.00
#
_symmetry.space_group_name_H-M   'P 1'
#
loop_
_entity.id
_entity.type
_entity.pdbx_description
1 polymer ?
#
loop_
_entity_poly.entity_id
_entity_poly.type
_entity_poly.pdbx_seq_one_letter_code
_entity_poly.pdbx_strand_id
1 'polypeptide(L)'
;MEILRREQYREYEDFVSNHPRGEFTQSIHWPEVKNNWRFEVVVSRDEEGKIVGSCGVLIQKMPFFGTCFMYAPRGPVCDLHDRKVLEDLKAGIDALAKTYNAHTFKMDPDVPADDQEFLKTMEEMGFHRFYGPEGFETVQARFNYRLPLEGRTEEQLLAGLTQKAR
;
A
#
# COMPACT_ATOMS: atom_id res chain seq x y z
N MET A 1 -13.65 -11.32 2.10
CA MET A 1 -12.52 -10.62 2.75
C MET A 1 -12.17 -11.27 4.08
N GLU A 2 -10.91 -11.18 4.48
CA GLU A 2 -10.39 -11.70 5.74
C GLU A 2 -9.39 -10.69 6.33
N ILE A 3 -9.43 -10.49 7.65
CA ILE A 3 -8.36 -9.81 8.39
C ILE A 3 -7.47 -10.90 8.94
N LEU A 4 -6.21 -10.95 8.50
CA LEU A 4 -5.29 -12.00 8.84
C LEU A 4 -4.85 -11.93 10.31
N ARG A 5 -4.66 -13.11 10.94
CA ARG A 5 -3.93 -13.22 12.19
C ARG A 5 -2.42 -13.26 11.91
N ARG A 6 -1.61 -12.92 12.89
CA ARG A 6 -0.15 -12.87 12.74
C ARG A 6 0.47 -14.20 12.27
N GLU A 7 -0.11 -15.32 12.68
CA GLU A 7 0.32 -16.67 12.27
C GLU A 7 0.19 -16.90 10.76
N GLN A 8 -0.69 -16.15 10.09
CA GLN A 8 -0.95 -16.21 8.65
C GLN A 8 -0.12 -15.21 7.83
N TYR A 9 0.68 -14.37 8.48
CA TYR A 9 1.43 -13.30 7.80
C TYR A 9 2.49 -13.82 6.82
N ARG A 10 2.93 -15.07 6.98
CA ARG A 10 3.84 -15.68 6.01
C ARG A 10 3.18 -15.87 4.65
N GLU A 11 1.94 -16.32 4.60
CA GLU A 11 1.18 -16.45 3.35
C GLU A 11 1.00 -15.08 2.66
N TYR A 12 0.73 -14.05 3.44
CA TYR A 12 0.66 -12.68 2.93
C TYR A 12 1.99 -12.20 2.36
N GLU A 13 3.10 -12.43 3.06
CA GLU A 13 4.43 -12.05 2.58
C GLU A 13 4.78 -12.78 1.28
N ASP A 14 4.49 -14.08 1.21
CA ASP A 14 4.69 -14.86 -0.01
C ASP A 14 3.87 -14.30 -1.18
N PHE A 15 2.63 -13.84 -0.93
CA PHE A 15 1.81 -13.20 -1.93
C PHE A 15 2.41 -11.85 -2.39
N VAL A 16 2.72 -10.96 -1.45
CA VAL A 16 3.26 -9.61 -1.76
C VAL A 16 4.59 -9.71 -2.50
N SER A 17 5.50 -10.57 -2.04
CA SER A 17 6.84 -10.74 -2.63
C SER A 17 6.81 -11.28 -4.06
N ASN A 18 5.79 -12.05 -4.44
CA ASN A 18 5.66 -12.64 -5.77
C ASN A 18 4.67 -11.87 -6.68
N HIS A 19 3.98 -10.87 -6.17
CA HIS A 19 3.01 -10.10 -6.95
C HIS A 19 3.72 -9.01 -7.77
N PRO A 20 3.37 -8.81 -9.07
CA PRO A 20 3.99 -7.76 -9.92
C PRO A 20 3.89 -6.34 -9.36
N ARG A 21 2.88 -6.10 -8.53
CA ARG A 21 2.65 -4.82 -7.84
C ARG A 21 3.08 -4.86 -6.38
N GLY A 22 3.83 -5.88 -5.97
CA GLY A 22 4.36 -5.99 -4.63
C GLY A 22 5.37 -4.88 -4.35
N GLU A 23 5.24 -4.24 -3.19
CA GLU A 23 6.11 -3.14 -2.75
C GLU A 23 6.60 -3.43 -1.33
N PHE A 24 7.87 -3.08 -1.06
CA PHE A 24 8.49 -3.35 0.26
C PHE A 24 7.75 -2.66 1.42
N THR A 25 7.04 -1.57 1.16
CA THR A 25 6.19 -0.89 2.14
C THR A 25 4.92 -1.65 2.50
N GLN A 26 4.58 -2.67 1.71
CA GLN A 26 3.52 -3.63 1.99
C GLN A 26 4.05 -4.93 2.61
N SER A 27 5.38 -5.14 2.70
CA SER A 27 5.98 -6.30 3.37
C SER A 27 5.72 -6.30 4.89
N ILE A 28 5.66 -7.50 5.48
CA ILE A 28 5.60 -7.68 6.94
C ILE A 28 6.82 -7.12 7.68
N HIS A 29 7.91 -6.83 6.97
CA HIS A 29 9.12 -6.22 7.53
C HIS A 29 9.04 -4.69 7.64
N TRP A 30 8.11 -4.05 6.93
CA TRP A 30 7.95 -2.60 7.00
C TRP A 30 7.58 -2.08 8.41
N PRO A 31 6.74 -2.76 9.19
CA PRO A 31 6.47 -2.40 10.59
C PRO A 31 7.70 -2.38 11.51
N GLU A 32 8.77 -3.09 11.18
CA GLU A 32 10.03 -3.05 11.96
C GLU A 32 10.68 -1.65 11.85
N VAL A 33 10.55 -1.01 10.69
CA VAL A 33 10.98 0.38 10.46
C VAL A 33 9.99 1.38 11.09
N LYS A 34 8.70 1.04 11.08
CA LYS A 34 7.59 1.84 11.63
C LYS A 34 7.12 1.31 12.98
N ASN A 35 8.06 1.04 13.90
CA ASN A 35 7.83 0.34 15.17
C ASN A 35 6.83 1.03 16.14
N ASN A 36 6.49 2.29 15.89
CA ASN A 36 5.47 3.04 16.63
C ASN A 36 4.07 2.96 15.99
N TRP A 37 3.90 2.17 14.92
CA TRP A 37 2.63 1.89 14.28
C TRP A 37 2.22 0.44 14.52
N ARG A 38 0.93 0.21 14.69
CA ARG A 38 0.37 -1.13 14.61
C ARG A 38 0.19 -1.51 13.14
N PHE A 39 0.38 -2.77 12.80
CA PHE A 39 0.21 -3.30 11.46
C PHE A 39 -0.87 -4.38 11.44
N GLU A 40 -1.81 -4.24 10.54
CA GLU A 40 -2.87 -5.21 10.27
C GLU A 40 -2.94 -5.49 8.77
N VAL A 41 -3.38 -6.68 8.41
CA VAL A 41 -3.46 -7.12 7.02
C VAL A 41 -4.87 -7.54 6.68
N VAL A 42 -5.39 -6.98 5.58
CA VAL A 42 -6.64 -7.40 4.95
C VAL A 42 -6.31 -8.15 3.68
N VAL A 43 -7.00 -9.25 3.41
CA VAL A 43 -6.88 -10.01 2.15
C VAL A 43 -8.24 -10.30 1.54
N SER A 44 -8.25 -10.39 0.22
CA SER A 44 -9.32 -10.97 -0.58
C SER A 44 -8.86 -12.33 -1.12
N ARG A 45 -9.76 -13.32 -1.11
CA ARG A 45 -9.48 -14.67 -1.59
C ARG A 45 -10.42 -15.04 -2.71
N ASP A 46 -9.93 -15.85 -3.63
CA ASP A 46 -10.76 -16.52 -4.63
C ASP A 46 -11.58 -17.69 -4.04
N GLU A 47 -12.32 -18.37 -4.91
CA GLU A 47 -13.15 -19.52 -4.53
C GLU A 47 -12.33 -20.73 -4.04
N GLU A 48 -11.07 -20.81 -4.41
CA GLU A 48 -10.12 -21.86 -4.00
C GLU A 48 -9.42 -21.50 -2.67
N GLY A 49 -9.68 -20.31 -2.12
CA GLY A 49 -9.09 -19.81 -0.88
C GLY A 49 -7.71 -19.17 -1.04
N LYS A 50 -7.23 -18.98 -2.28
CA LYS A 50 -5.96 -18.33 -2.57
C LYS A 50 -6.09 -16.80 -2.47
N ILE A 51 -5.08 -16.13 -1.92
CA ILE A 51 -5.04 -14.67 -1.89
C ILE A 51 -4.93 -14.13 -3.33
N VAL A 52 -5.85 -13.24 -3.70
CA VAL A 52 -5.89 -12.53 -4.99
C VAL A 52 -5.74 -11.02 -4.82
N GLY A 53 -5.82 -10.54 -3.60
CA GLY A 53 -5.57 -9.15 -3.25
C GLY A 53 -5.26 -8.98 -1.78
N SER A 54 -4.45 -7.99 -1.45
CA SER A 54 -4.08 -7.69 -0.07
C SER A 54 -3.89 -6.20 0.18
N CYS A 55 -4.01 -5.80 1.44
CA CYS A 55 -3.72 -4.45 1.89
C CYS A 55 -3.12 -4.49 3.29
N GLY A 56 -1.83 -4.19 3.41
CA GLY A 56 -1.16 -3.96 4.69
C GLY A 56 -1.45 -2.55 5.18
N VAL A 57 -1.99 -2.44 6.37
CA VAL A 57 -2.48 -1.19 6.95
C VAL A 57 -1.70 -0.85 8.22
N LEU A 58 -1.02 0.28 8.20
CA LEU A 58 -0.41 0.89 9.36
C LEU A 58 -1.46 1.69 10.14
N ILE A 59 -1.49 1.54 11.45
CA ILE A 59 -2.47 2.18 12.33
C ILE A 59 -1.74 2.93 13.43
N GLN A 60 -1.94 4.24 13.48
CA GLN A 60 -1.35 5.11 14.49
C GLN A 60 -2.44 5.71 15.38
N LYS A 61 -2.29 5.51 16.69
CA LYS A 61 -3.18 6.13 17.67
C LYS A 61 -2.87 7.63 17.76
N MET A 62 -3.91 8.44 17.63
CA MET A 62 -3.78 9.89 17.75
C MET A 62 -3.77 10.29 19.23
N PRO A 63 -2.74 11.06 19.65
CA PRO A 63 -2.73 11.60 21.02
C PRO A 63 -3.97 12.46 21.28
N PHE A 64 -4.55 12.32 22.48
CA PHE A 64 -5.66 13.15 23.01
C PHE A 64 -7.05 12.94 22.41
N PHE A 65 -7.19 12.31 21.21
CA PHE A 65 -8.49 12.23 20.52
C PHE A 65 -9.19 10.87 20.64
N GLY A 66 -8.52 9.84 21.17
CA GLY A 66 -9.10 8.48 21.28
C GLY A 66 -9.40 7.83 19.93
N THR A 67 -8.88 8.39 18.84
CA THR A 67 -9.05 7.92 17.47
C THR A 67 -7.73 7.43 16.87
N CYS A 68 -7.79 6.77 15.72
CA CYS A 68 -6.62 6.34 14.99
C CYS A 68 -6.58 6.94 13.58
N PHE A 69 -5.37 7.07 13.04
CA PHE A 69 -5.09 7.30 11.64
C PHE A 69 -4.63 5.98 11.01
N MET A 70 -5.19 5.64 9.87
CA MET A 70 -4.83 4.44 9.10
C MET A 70 -4.17 4.82 7.80
N TYR A 71 -3.11 4.08 7.43
CA TYR A 71 -2.35 4.34 6.21
C TYR A 71 -1.88 3.04 5.56
N ALA A 72 -2.12 2.89 4.26
CA ALA A 72 -1.61 1.80 3.44
C ALA A 72 -0.63 2.34 2.40
N PRO A 73 0.68 2.40 2.73
CA PRO A 73 1.69 2.88 1.79
C PRO A 73 1.79 1.94 0.59
N ARG A 74 1.65 2.48 -0.63
CA ARG A 74 1.70 1.74 -1.89
C ARG A 74 0.69 0.58 -2.02
N GLY A 75 -0.24 0.47 -1.08
CA GLY A 75 -1.34 -0.51 -1.15
C GLY A 75 -2.56 0.07 -1.87
N PRO A 76 -3.48 -0.82 -2.27
CA PRO A 76 -3.46 -2.27 -2.14
C PRO A 76 -2.56 -2.97 -3.17
N VAL A 77 -2.22 -4.24 -2.91
CA VAL A 77 -1.51 -5.15 -3.82
C VAL A 77 -2.53 -6.11 -4.42
N CYS A 78 -2.97 -5.82 -5.63
CA CYS A 78 -3.94 -6.63 -6.41
C CYS A 78 -3.96 -6.15 -7.86
N ASP A 79 -4.80 -6.77 -8.70
CA ASP A 79 -5.25 -6.12 -9.93
C ASP A 79 -6.17 -4.94 -9.57
N LEU A 80 -5.72 -3.72 -9.88
CA LEU A 80 -6.45 -2.49 -9.55
C LEU A 80 -7.71 -2.27 -10.40
N HIS A 81 -7.95 -3.10 -11.42
CA HIS A 81 -9.17 -3.10 -12.23
C HIS A 81 -10.15 -4.23 -11.82
N ASP A 82 -9.74 -5.13 -10.90
CA ASP A 82 -10.66 -6.08 -10.29
C ASP A 82 -11.50 -5.41 -9.20
N ARG A 83 -12.65 -4.89 -9.62
CA ARG A 83 -13.59 -4.20 -8.74
C ARG A 83 -14.03 -5.07 -7.55
N LYS A 84 -14.27 -6.37 -7.78
CA LYS A 84 -14.72 -7.29 -6.73
C LYS A 84 -13.65 -7.41 -5.63
N VAL A 85 -12.39 -7.54 -6.01
CA VAL A 85 -11.26 -7.59 -5.07
C VAL A 85 -11.13 -6.28 -4.31
N LEU A 86 -11.24 -5.14 -4.99
CA LEU A 86 -11.18 -3.82 -4.35
C LEU A 86 -12.32 -3.61 -3.34
N GLU A 87 -13.56 -3.98 -3.69
CA GLU A 87 -14.71 -3.90 -2.79
C GLU A 87 -14.54 -4.80 -1.56
N ASP A 88 -14.00 -5.99 -1.75
CA ASP A 88 -13.73 -6.94 -0.69
C ASP A 88 -12.64 -6.41 0.27
N LEU A 89 -11.54 -5.88 -0.27
CA LEU A 89 -10.50 -5.23 0.53
C LEU A 89 -11.03 -4.01 1.28
N LYS A 90 -11.87 -3.18 0.61
CA LYS A 90 -12.50 -2.03 1.27
C LYS A 90 -13.34 -2.45 2.47
N ALA A 91 -14.15 -3.50 2.34
CA ALA A 91 -14.96 -4.01 3.44
C ALA A 91 -14.10 -4.41 4.66
N GLY A 92 -12.93 -4.99 4.44
CA GLY A 92 -11.97 -5.30 5.51
C GLY A 92 -11.33 -4.06 6.13
N ILE A 93 -10.98 -3.06 5.31
CA ILE A 93 -10.46 -1.77 5.77
C ILE A 93 -11.53 -1.05 6.62
N ASP A 94 -12.78 -1.05 6.20
CA ASP A 94 -13.89 -0.48 6.96
C ASP A 94 -14.10 -1.19 8.31
N ALA A 95 -13.92 -2.52 8.35
CA ALA A 95 -13.98 -3.29 9.59
C ALA A 95 -12.82 -2.92 10.54
N LEU A 96 -11.60 -2.76 10.03
CA LEU A 96 -10.47 -2.25 10.80
C LEU A 96 -10.74 -0.84 11.31
N ALA A 97 -11.26 0.05 10.46
CA ALA A 97 -11.57 1.42 10.84
C ALA A 97 -12.56 1.50 12.00
N LYS A 98 -13.59 0.65 12.00
CA LYS A 98 -14.52 0.51 13.13
C LYS A 98 -13.84 -0.02 14.38
N THR A 99 -13.04 -1.08 14.24
CA THR A 99 -12.33 -1.73 15.37
C THR A 99 -11.39 -0.77 16.08
N TYR A 100 -10.67 0.06 15.32
CA TYR A 100 -9.67 1.00 15.84
C TYR A 100 -10.19 2.42 16.04
N ASN A 101 -11.49 2.66 15.83
CA ASN A 101 -12.06 4.00 15.87
C ASN A 101 -11.28 4.98 15.00
N ALA A 102 -11.01 4.58 13.75
CA ALA A 102 -10.21 5.40 12.84
C ALA A 102 -11.04 6.59 12.30
N HIS A 103 -10.45 7.77 12.33
CA HIS A 103 -11.06 8.96 11.75
C HIS A 103 -10.71 9.16 10.27
N THR A 104 -9.63 8.55 9.81
CA THR A 104 -9.16 8.67 8.43
C THR A 104 -8.39 7.42 8.01
N PHE A 105 -8.62 6.97 6.78
CA PHE A 105 -7.77 6.04 6.06
C PHE A 105 -7.18 6.73 4.84
N LYS A 106 -5.88 6.59 4.63
CA LYS A 106 -5.17 7.03 3.42
C LYS A 106 -4.47 5.86 2.74
N MET A 107 -4.35 5.94 1.42
CA MET A 107 -3.51 5.06 0.63
C MET A 107 -2.92 5.84 -0.55
N ASP A 108 -1.82 5.36 -1.11
CA ASP A 108 -1.14 5.93 -2.27
C ASP A 108 -0.63 4.83 -3.20
N PRO A 109 -1.55 4.09 -3.84
CA PRO A 109 -1.21 3.02 -4.75
C PRO A 109 -0.31 3.52 -5.90
N ASP A 110 0.59 2.64 -6.36
CA ASP A 110 1.42 2.92 -7.53
C ASP A 110 0.58 2.69 -8.81
N VAL A 111 -0.11 3.73 -9.23
CA VAL A 111 -1.03 3.74 -10.38
C VAL A 111 -0.76 4.97 -11.26
N PRO A 112 -0.85 4.86 -12.60
CA PRO A 112 -0.78 6.03 -13.48
C PRO A 112 -1.79 7.10 -13.10
N ALA A 113 -1.36 8.37 -13.12
CA ALA A 113 -2.20 9.49 -12.70
C ALA A 113 -3.43 9.72 -13.61
N ASP A 114 -3.39 9.17 -14.82
CA ASP A 114 -4.41 9.23 -15.86
C ASP A 114 -5.24 7.95 -16.02
N ASP A 115 -5.10 7.00 -15.09
CA ASP A 115 -5.94 5.80 -15.03
C ASP A 115 -7.36 6.16 -14.58
N GLN A 116 -8.18 6.53 -15.57
CA GLN A 116 -9.55 7.00 -15.31
C GLN A 116 -10.47 5.89 -14.81
N GLU A 117 -10.22 4.63 -15.18
CA GLU A 117 -11.02 3.50 -14.72
C GLU A 117 -10.83 3.26 -13.24
N PHE A 118 -9.58 3.21 -12.78
CA PHE A 118 -9.26 3.08 -11.36
C PHE A 118 -9.79 4.26 -10.56
N LEU A 119 -9.56 5.49 -11.02
CA LEU A 119 -10.01 6.71 -10.34
C LEU A 119 -11.54 6.71 -10.16
N LYS A 120 -12.28 6.39 -11.21
CA LYS A 120 -13.75 6.29 -11.17
C LYS A 120 -14.22 5.22 -10.20
N THR A 121 -13.62 4.03 -10.24
CA THR A 121 -13.93 2.93 -9.31
C THR A 121 -13.73 3.37 -7.87
N MET A 122 -12.61 4.03 -7.56
CA MET A 122 -12.33 4.50 -6.21
C MET A 122 -13.31 5.59 -5.73
N GLU A 123 -13.70 6.52 -6.61
CA GLU A 123 -14.71 7.53 -6.30
C GLU A 123 -16.09 6.90 -6.03
N GLU A 124 -16.53 5.95 -6.84
CA GLU A 124 -17.76 5.20 -6.64
C GLU A 124 -17.76 4.40 -5.33
N MET A 125 -16.60 3.97 -4.87
CA MET A 125 -16.39 3.29 -3.58
C MET A 125 -16.30 4.28 -2.40
N GLY A 126 -16.39 5.59 -2.65
CA GLY A 126 -16.38 6.65 -1.63
C GLY A 126 -15.00 7.14 -1.22
N PHE A 127 -13.95 6.81 -1.98
CA PHE A 127 -12.64 7.42 -1.79
C PHE A 127 -12.57 8.77 -2.49
N HIS A 128 -11.82 9.70 -1.93
CA HIS A 128 -11.58 11.00 -2.51
C HIS A 128 -10.10 11.18 -2.81
N ARG A 129 -9.80 11.60 -4.04
CA ARG A 129 -8.44 11.95 -4.41
C ARG A 129 -8.02 13.21 -3.64
N PHE A 130 -6.90 13.12 -2.97
CA PHE A 130 -6.31 14.25 -2.27
C PHE A 130 -5.24 14.91 -3.15
N TYR A 131 -5.35 16.22 -3.33
CA TYR A 131 -4.36 17.05 -3.98
C TYR A 131 -3.73 17.93 -2.92
N GLY A 132 -2.46 17.67 -2.60
CA GLY A 132 -1.70 18.52 -1.69
C GLY A 132 -1.25 19.82 -2.35
N PRO A 133 -0.98 20.88 -1.59
CA PRO A 133 -0.30 22.05 -2.10
C PRO A 133 1.11 21.67 -2.61
N GLU A 134 1.59 22.35 -3.66
CA GLU A 134 2.95 22.22 -4.19
C GLU A 134 3.30 20.86 -4.85
N GLY A 135 2.33 20.05 -5.26
CA GLY A 135 2.57 18.78 -5.94
C GLY A 135 3.03 17.63 -5.05
N PHE A 136 3.11 17.83 -3.75
CA PHE A 136 3.21 16.76 -2.75
C PHE A 136 1.80 16.37 -2.30
N GLU A 137 1.25 15.38 -2.97
CA GLU A 137 -0.12 14.95 -2.75
C GLU A 137 -0.25 14.04 -1.54
N THR A 138 0.87 13.42 -1.12
CA THR A 138 0.90 12.45 -0.02
C THR A 138 2.25 12.44 0.71
N VAL A 139 2.44 11.44 1.56
CA VAL A 139 3.71 11.17 2.25
C VAL A 139 4.80 10.68 1.27
N GLN A 140 4.40 10.18 0.08
CA GLN A 140 5.30 9.63 -0.94
C GLN A 140 5.58 10.66 -2.03
N ALA A 141 6.79 10.60 -2.59
CA ALA A 141 7.15 11.43 -3.73
C ALA A 141 6.30 11.06 -4.96
N ARG A 142 5.81 12.07 -5.68
CA ARG A 142 5.04 11.88 -6.91
C ARG A 142 5.85 11.20 -8.02
N PHE A 143 7.15 11.51 -8.09
CA PHE A 143 8.08 10.94 -9.05
C PHE A 143 9.22 10.26 -8.33
N ASN A 144 9.53 9.04 -8.73
CA ASN A 144 10.67 8.28 -8.24
C ASN A 144 11.65 8.03 -9.38
N TYR A 145 12.93 8.22 -9.10
CA TYR A 145 13.98 7.77 -10.00
C TYR A 145 14.34 6.33 -9.68
N ARG A 146 14.24 5.45 -10.68
CA ARG A 146 14.66 4.04 -10.54
C ARG A 146 15.97 3.84 -11.26
N LEU A 147 16.99 3.35 -10.56
CA LEU A 147 18.27 2.95 -11.12
C LEU A 147 18.28 1.41 -11.25
N PRO A 148 18.16 0.85 -12.48
CA PRO A 148 18.29 -0.58 -12.67
C PRO A 148 19.71 -1.05 -12.32
N LEU A 149 19.83 -2.02 -11.41
CA LEU A 149 21.12 -2.57 -10.97
C LEU A 149 21.51 -3.85 -11.71
N GLU A 150 20.50 -4.59 -12.19
CA GLU A 150 20.69 -5.89 -12.80
C GLU A 150 21.59 -5.83 -14.03
N GLY A 151 22.57 -6.75 -14.08
CA GLY A 151 23.53 -6.87 -15.19
C GLY A 151 24.57 -5.73 -15.28
N ARG A 152 24.71 -4.89 -14.25
CA ARG A 152 25.68 -3.78 -14.21
C ARG A 152 26.68 -3.92 -13.10
N THR A 153 27.94 -3.55 -13.37
CA THR A 153 28.97 -3.44 -12.34
C THR A 153 28.84 -2.10 -11.59
N GLU A 154 29.46 -1.99 -10.42
CA GLU A 154 29.52 -0.75 -9.64
C GLU A 154 30.13 0.39 -10.45
N GLU A 155 31.23 0.12 -11.20
CA GLU A 155 31.86 1.14 -12.04
C GLU A 155 30.92 1.64 -13.15
N GLN A 156 30.13 0.76 -13.76
CA GLN A 156 29.15 1.12 -14.78
C GLN A 156 28.02 1.97 -14.19
N LEU A 157 27.57 1.64 -12.99
CA LEU A 157 26.57 2.41 -12.27
C LEU A 157 27.10 3.80 -11.91
N LEU A 158 28.30 3.88 -11.35
CA LEU A 158 28.95 5.14 -11.03
C LEU A 158 29.23 6.00 -12.27
N ALA A 159 29.66 5.38 -13.38
CA ALA A 159 29.89 6.09 -14.64
C ALA A 159 28.60 6.73 -15.21
N GLY A 160 27.46 6.11 -14.96
CA GLY A 160 26.14 6.61 -15.40
C GLY A 160 25.59 7.77 -14.56
N LEU A 161 26.17 8.05 -13.39
CA LEU A 161 25.75 9.15 -12.53
C LEU A 161 26.38 10.48 -12.94
N THR A 162 25.67 11.59 -12.67
CA THR A 162 26.25 12.93 -12.85
C THR A 162 27.38 13.16 -11.83
N GLN A 163 28.29 14.11 -12.13
CA GLN A 163 29.42 14.40 -11.26
C GLN A 163 29.01 14.79 -9.82
N LYS A 164 27.83 15.40 -9.66
CA LYS A 164 27.27 15.76 -8.34
C LYS A 164 26.67 14.60 -7.57
N ALA A 165 26.39 13.49 -8.23
CA ALA A 165 25.77 12.31 -7.63
C ALA A 165 26.77 11.16 -7.37
N ARG A 166 28.04 11.34 -7.74
CA ARG A 166 29.15 10.39 -7.50
C ARG A 166 29.77 10.50 -6.12
#